data_a5d9b4e9c01079057d4d119fb913d8e1
#
_entry.id   a5d9b4e9c01079057d4d119fb913d8e1
#
_cell.length_a   1.000
_cell.length_b   1.000
_cell.length_c   1.000
_cell.angle_alpha   90.00
_cell.angle_beta   90.00
_cell.angle_gamma   90.00
#
_symmetry.space_group_name_H-M   'P 1'
#
loop_
_entity.id
_entity.type
_entity.pdbx_description
1 polymer ?
#
loop_
_entity_poly.entity_id
_entity_poly.type
_entity_poly.pdbx_seq_one_letter_code
_entity_poly.pdbx_strand_id
1 'polypeptide(L)'
;MFGNEMLFTSWFFSSLISVFLITLPLNSIYHRFSPIIRVILSGLSFLILTYIIKISIAKAFNVQDDAHVFELLKSKFTDFKNFHTMLYTCAVEFDFLGWEMPWKCSVTLLIPSAVLASVLVIYQYLVTLYRKHFTDSSSGIVILSTDPAVLYNVIQMLAYTVMAVLIMRLKLFLTPHLCIMSAMLASRKFLSVFQRREWQVGCLVCVVGVMAVTGVQNIRDQRNIMGEYQNPALEDLIEWINRDLPPNAVLAGPMPTMANLLLSTGRPIVNHPHYEDVGIRERTKKVKSYYSKYNQ
;
A
#
# COMPACT_ATOMS: atom_id res chain seq x y z
N MET A 1 23.50 16.27 -8.22
CA MET A 1 23.44 14.91 -7.65
C MET A 1 22.14 14.27 -8.10
N PHE A 2 22.15 12.98 -8.38
CA PHE A 2 21.20 12.29 -9.24
C PHE A 2 19.87 11.84 -8.58
N GLY A 3 19.32 12.58 -7.61
CA GLY A 3 18.04 12.21 -6.95
C GLY A 3 18.12 10.99 -6.01
N ASN A 4 19.29 10.39 -5.84
CA ASN A 4 19.51 9.25 -4.94
C ASN A 4 19.43 9.63 -3.45
N GLU A 5 19.43 10.90 -3.15
CA GLU A 5 19.27 11.43 -1.78
C GLU A 5 17.93 10.99 -1.17
N MET A 6 16.86 10.97 -1.96
CA MET A 6 15.56 10.48 -1.51
C MET A 6 15.56 8.99 -1.18
N LEU A 7 16.38 8.18 -1.86
CA LEU A 7 16.52 6.76 -1.55
C LEU A 7 17.20 6.55 -0.20
N PHE A 8 18.30 7.26 0.06
CA PHE A 8 19.05 7.16 1.32
C PHE A 8 18.27 7.69 2.53
N THR A 9 17.41 8.69 2.34
CA THR A 9 16.54 9.22 3.38
C THR A 9 15.21 8.46 3.49
N SER A 10 15.00 7.42 2.66
CA SER A 10 13.77 6.63 2.67
C SER A 10 13.64 5.75 3.92
N TRP A 11 12.40 5.44 4.26
CA TRP A 11 12.07 4.44 5.28
C TRP A 11 12.65 3.07 4.96
N PHE A 12 12.73 2.72 3.68
CA PHE A 12 13.28 1.46 3.21
C PHE A 12 14.76 1.32 3.58
N PHE A 13 15.59 2.32 3.28
CA PHE A 13 17.01 2.30 3.59
C PHE A 13 17.26 2.26 5.11
N SER A 14 16.53 3.08 5.86
CA SER A 14 16.59 3.09 7.32
C SER A 14 16.18 1.74 7.94
N SER A 15 15.18 1.07 7.36
CA SER A 15 14.76 -0.27 7.81
C SER A 15 15.80 -1.34 7.54
N LEU A 16 16.49 -1.29 6.39
CA LEU A 16 17.59 -2.22 6.07
C LEU A 16 18.74 -2.11 7.09
N ILE A 17 19.14 -0.88 7.42
CA ILE A 17 20.18 -0.65 8.44
C ILE A 17 19.72 -1.18 9.80
N SER A 18 18.46 -0.93 10.15
CA SER A 18 17.90 -1.43 11.43
C SER A 18 17.90 -2.95 11.51
N VAL A 19 17.52 -3.64 10.44
CA VAL A 19 17.58 -5.11 10.38
C VAL A 19 19.01 -5.59 10.53
N PHE A 20 19.97 -4.96 9.86
CA PHE A 20 21.40 -5.30 9.97
C PHE A 20 21.91 -5.15 11.40
N LEU A 21 21.58 -4.04 12.09
CA LEU A 21 21.97 -3.80 13.47
C LEU A 21 21.33 -4.78 14.45
N ILE A 22 20.09 -5.19 14.21
CA ILE A 22 19.40 -6.16 15.07
C ILE A 22 19.95 -7.56 14.86
N THR A 23 20.23 -7.96 13.63
CA THR A 23 20.66 -9.33 13.30
C THR A 23 22.10 -9.63 13.70
N LEU A 24 23.01 -8.66 13.64
CA LEU A 24 24.41 -8.86 13.94
C LEU A 24 24.78 -8.49 15.38
N PRO A 25 24.79 -7.19 15.81
CA PRO A 25 25.27 -6.85 17.14
C PRO A 25 24.26 -7.17 18.26
N LEU A 26 22.97 -6.93 18.05
CA LEU A 26 21.95 -7.08 19.09
C LEU A 26 21.44 -8.53 19.26
N ASN A 27 21.60 -9.38 18.26
CA ASN A 27 21.16 -10.76 18.33
C ASN A 27 21.76 -11.52 19.53
N SER A 28 23.03 -11.27 19.85
CA SER A 28 23.70 -11.89 21.01
C SER A 28 23.05 -11.51 22.35
N ILE A 29 22.51 -10.30 22.44
CA ILE A 29 21.80 -9.82 23.63
C ILE A 29 20.40 -10.45 23.69
N TYR A 30 19.70 -10.51 22.58
CA TYR A 30 18.33 -11.04 22.50
C TYR A 30 18.26 -12.55 22.74
N HIS A 31 19.34 -13.29 22.48
CA HIS A 31 19.40 -14.72 22.78
C HIS A 31 19.25 -15.06 24.26
N ARG A 32 19.48 -14.10 25.16
CA ARG A 32 19.33 -14.29 26.62
C ARG A 32 17.87 -14.29 27.08
N PHE A 33 16.94 -13.85 26.25
CA PHE A 33 15.53 -13.76 26.58
C PHE A 33 14.71 -14.92 26.01
N SER A 34 13.53 -15.16 26.59
CA SER A 34 12.60 -16.17 26.07
C SER A 34 12.19 -15.85 24.61
N PRO A 35 11.81 -16.85 23.81
CA PRO A 35 11.50 -16.65 22.39
C PRO A 35 10.43 -15.58 22.14
N ILE A 36 9.41 -15.50 22.98
CA ILE A 36 8.31 -14.53 22.86
C ILE A 36 8.84 -13.10 23.12
N ILE A 37 9.59 -12.94 24.23
CA ILE A 37 10.19 -11.64 24.58
C ILE A 37 11.17 -11.19 23.51
N ARG A 38 11.93 -12.10 22.94
CA ARG A 38 12.86 -11.82 21.83
C ARG A 38 12.14 -11.26 20.62
N VAL A 39 11.03 -11.86 20.20
CA VAL A 39 10.24 -11.38 19.06
C VAL A 39 9.69 -9.98 19.33
N ILE A 40 9.11 -9.76 20.52
CA ILE A 40 8.58 -8.45 20.89
C ILE A 40 9.71 -7.40 20.94
N LEU A 41 10.82 -7.72 21.59
CA LEU A 41 11.94 -6.80 21.75
C LEU A 41 12.60 -6.45 20.41
N SER A 42 12.79 -7.43 19.54
CA SER A 42 13.32 -7.20 18.19
C SER A 42 12.38 -6.35 17.33
N GLY A 43 11.08 -6.57 17.44
CA GLY A 43 10.07 -5.77 16.74
C GLY A 43 10.05 -4.30 17.21
N LEU A 44 10.05 -4.08 18.53
CA LEU A 44 10.12 -2.72 19.10
C LEU A 44 11.43 -2.03 18.73
N SER A 45 12.55 -2.74 18.84
CA SER A 45 13.86 -2.18 18.46
C SER A 45 13.92 -1.83 16.98
N PHE A 46 13.32 -2.66 16.12
CA PHE A 46 13.22 -2.37 14.69
C PHE A 46 12.50 -1.05 14.42
N LEU A 47 11.35 -0.83 15.04
CA LEU A 47 10.57 0.40 14.86
C LEU A 47 11.34 1.64 15.36
N ILE A 48 11.91 1.54 16.55
CA ILE A 48 12.65 2.65 17.19
C ILE A 48 13.92 2.98 16.39
N LEU A 49 14.72 1.98 16.04
CA LEU A 49 15.96 2.18 15.28
C LEU A 49 15.68 2.75 13.89
N THR A 50 14.66 2.22 13.19
CA THR A 50 14.27 2.73 11.88
C THR A 50 13.89 4.21 11.94
N TYR A 51 13.14 4.61 12.95
CA TYR A 51 12.75 6.00 13.16
C TYR A 51 13.95 6.91 13.47
N ILE A 52 14.81 6.49 14.40
CA ILE A 52 16.02 7.26 14.79
C ILE A 52 16.96 7.41 13.60
N ILE A 53 17.24 6.32 12.87
CA ILE A 53 18.14 6.33 11.72
C ILE A 53 17.60 7.24 10.63
N LYS A 54 16.30 7.15 10.32
CA LYS A 54 15.68 8.04 9.33
C LYS A 54 15.87 9.50 9.67
N ILE A 55 15.56 9.91 10.91
CA ILE A 55 15.70 11.29 11.34
C ILE A 55 17.17 11.74 11.29
N SER A 56 18.08 10.86 11.73
CA SER A 56 19.51 11.18 11.74
C SER A 56 20.06 11.40 10.33
N ILE A 57 19.68 10.55 9.38
CA ILE A 57 20.09 10.67 7.98
C ILE A 57 19.45 11.92 7.35
N ALA A 58 18.16 12.16 7.55
CA ALA A 58 17.48 13.35 7.02
C ALA A 58 18.13 14.66 7.51
N LYS A 59 18.50 14.71 8.78
CA LYS A 59 19.24 15.86 9.34
C LYS A 59 20.66 15.99 8.78
N ALA A 60 21.38 14.89 8.62
CA ALA A 60 22.75 14.89 8.11
C ALA A 60 22.83 15.39 6.66
N PHE A 61 21.85 15.04 5.84
CA PHE A 61 21.78 15.47 4.44
C PHE A 61 20.98 16.75 4.23
N ASN A 62 20.45 17.36 5.31
CA ASN A 62 19.61 18.57 5.26
C ASN A 62 18.46 18.47 4.23
N VAL A 63 17.92 17.26 4.05
CA VAL A 63 16.78 17.01 3.19
C VAL A 63 15.53 17.44 3.96
N GLN A 64 14.79 18.38 3.38
CA GLN A 64 13.47 18.73 3.90
C GLN A 64 12.59 17.50 3.73
N ASP A 65 12.29 16.84 4.83
CA ASP A 65 11.50 15.62 4.84
C ASP A 65 10.09 15.94 4.36
N ASP A 66 9.69 15.31 3.27
CA ASP A 66 8.31 15.29 2.83
C ASP A 66 7.48 14.43 3.80
N ALA A 67 7.35 14.90 5.04
CA ALA A 67 6.56 14.27 6.12
C ALA A 67 5.05 14.31 5.85
N HIS A 68 4.66 14.51 4.59
CA HIS A 68 3.27 14.69 4.15
C HIS A 68 2.37 13.51 4.47
N VAL A 69 2.93 12.29 4.55
CA VAL A 69 2.15 11.10 4.94
C VAL A 69 1.60 11.24 6.36
N PHE A 70 2.39 11.75 7.30
CA PHE A 70 1.94 12.00 8.67
C PHE A 70 0.97 13.18 8.76
N GLU A 71 1.16 14.22 7.95
CA GLU A 71 0.22 15.32 7.86
C GLU A 71 -1.12 14.88 7.26
N LEU A 72 -1.10 14.02 6.24
CA LEU A 72 -2.29 13.40 5.67
C LEU A 72 -3.02 12.54 6.71
N LEU A 73 -2.30 11.70 7.44
CA LEU A 73 -2.90 10.91 8.53
C LEU A 73 -3.48 11.82 9.62
N LYS A 74 -2.74 12.85 10.02
CA LYS A 74 -3.21 13.83 11.00
C LYS A 74 -4.47 14.55 10.51
N SER A 75 -4.54 14.96 9.25
CA SER A 75 -5.70 15.62 8.67
C SER A 75 -6.95 14.72 8.59
N LYS A 76 -6.78 13.39 8.57
CA LYS A 76 -7.90 12.43 8.59
C LYS A 76 -8.53 12.22 9.95
N PHE A 77 -7.74 12.41 11.01
CA PHE A 77 -8.20 12.20 12.39
C PHE A 77 -8.38 13.49 13.18
N THR A 78 -7.99 14.64 12.61
CA THR A 78 -8.10 15.95 13.24
C THR A 78 -8.57 16.99 12.23
N ASP A 79 -9.06 18.13 12.69
CA ASP A 79 -9.45 19.27 11.84
C ASP A 79 -8.26 20.02 11.21
N PHE A 80 -7.06 19.45 11.33
CA PHE A 80 -5.86 20.01 10.75
C PHE A 80 -5.94 19.98 9.22
N LYS A 81 -6.01 21.16 8.59
CA LYS A 81 -6.00 21.33 7.14
C LYS A 81 -4.89 22.29 6.74
N ASN A 82 -3.90 21.77 6.05
CA ASN A 82 -2.87 22.56 5.36
C ASN A 82 -3.19 22.60 3.86
N PHE A 83 -2.68 23.59 3.15
CA PHE A 83 -2.84 23.68 1.68
C PHE A 83 -2.42 22.38 0.99
N HIS A 84 -1.34 21.78 1.45
CA HIS A 84 -0.83 20.51 0.95
C HIS A 84 -1.80 19.34 1.20
N THR A 85 -2.29 19.20 2.42
CA THR A 85 -3.28 18.16 2.74
C THR A 85 -4.58 18.33 1.97
N MET A 86 -5.00 19.58 1.73
CA MET A 86 -6.17 19.87 0.90
C MET A 86 -6.02 19.44 -0.56
N LEU A 87 -4.81 19.50 -1.13
CA LEU A 87 -4.56 19.04 -2.49
C LEU A 87 -4.77 17.53 -2.63
N TYR A 88 -4.35 16.76 -1.62
CA TYR A 88 -4.55 15.30 -1.61
C TYR A 88 -5.97 14.90 -1.23
N THR A 89 -6.57 15.55 -0.24
CA THR A 89 -7.92 15.22 0.23
C THR A 89 -9.03 15.61 -0.75
N CYS A 90 -8.73 16.43 -1.76
CA CYS A 90 -9.68 16.70 -2.85
C CYS A 90 -9.91 15.50 -3.77
N ALA A 91 -8.99 14.55 -3.81
CA ALA A 91 -9.12 13.36 -4.64
C ALA A 91 -9.68 12.20 -3.81
N VAL A 92 -10.79 11.64 -4.26
CA VAL A 92 -11.49 10.50 -3.60
C VAL A 92 -10.55 9.31 -3.36
N GLU A 93 -9.50 9.16 -4.17
CA GLU A 93 -8.50 8.10 -4.05
C GLU A 93 -7.72 8.12 -2.73
N PHE A 94 -7.60 9.28 -2.09
CA PHE A 94 -6.91 9.46 -0.81
C PHE A 94 -7.86 9.40 0.38
N ASP A 95 -9.14 9.18 0.15
CA ASP A 95 -10.12 9.00 1.20
C ASP A 95 -10.07 7.60 1.81
N PHE A 96 -10.85 7.36 2.86
CA PHE A 96 -10.98 6.04 3.46
C PHE A 96 -11.53 5.03 2.44
N LEU A 97 -11.18 3.76 2.63
CA LEU A 97 -11.68 2.70 1.78
C LEU A 97 -13.20 2.61 1.85
N GLY A 98 -13.88 2.81 0.72
CA GLY A 98 -15.32 2.65 0.61
C GLY A 98 -15.75 1.20 0.87
N TRP A 99 -16.89 1.01 1.52
CA TRP A 99 -17.43 -0.29 1.91
C TRP A 99 -17.73 -1.25 0.72
N GLU A 100 -17.90 -0.70 -0.47
CA GLU A 100 -18.18 -1.51 -1.67
C GLU A 100 -17.08 -2.55 -1.96
N MET A 101 -15.82 -2.16 -1.84
CA MET A 101 -14.70 -3.05 -2.16
C MET A 101 -14.60 -4.22 -1.18
N PRO A 102 -14.57 -4.03 0.17
CA PRO A 102 -14.59 -5.13 1.11
C PRO A 102 -15.81 -6.04 0.93
N TRP A 103 -16.98 -5.47 0.65
CA TRP A 103 -18.20 -6.25 0.39
C TRP A 103 -18.06 -7.13 -0.85
N LYS A 104 -17.67 -6.57 -1.99
CA LYS A 104 -17.46 -7.32 -3.25
C LYS A 104 -16.42 -8.42 -3.06
N CYS A 105 -15.30 -8.13 -2.39
CA CYS A 105 -14.28 -9.13 -2.09
C CYS A 105 -14.73 -10.19 -1.08
N SER A 106 -15.69 -9.89 -0.21
CA SER A 106 -16.27 -10.86 0.72
C SER A 106 -17.26 -11.79 0.01
N VAL A 107 -18.11 -11.26 -0.84
CA VAL A 107 -19.07 -12.05 -1.65
C VAL A 107 -18.35 -12.99 -2.62
N THR A 108 -17.19 -12.58 -3.17
CA THR A 108 -16.34 -13.46 -3.98
C THR A 108 -15.50 -14.45 -3.15
N LEU A 109 -15.72 -14.56 -1.86
CA LEU A 109 -14.95 -15.38 -0.92
C LEU A 109 -13.44 -15.06 -0.85
N LEU A 110 -12.98 -13.99 -1.46
CA LEU A 110 -11.55 -13.63 -1.46
C LEU A 110 -11.08 -13.21 -0.06
N ILE A 111 -11.80 -12.32 0.62
CA ILE A 111 -11.46 -11.91 2.00
C ILE A 111 -11.64 -13.08 2.99
N PRO A 112 -12.75 -13.81 3.03
CA PRO A 112 -12.92 -14.93 3.93
C PRO A 112 -11.83 -15.99 3.79
N SER A 113 -11.45 -16.35 2.57
CA SER A 113 -10.39 -17.32 2.31
C SER A 113 -9.01 -16.83 2.72
N ALA A 114 -8.68 -15.57 2.43
CA ALA A 114 -7.41 -14.97 2.84
C ALA A 114 -7.29 -14.85 4.37
N VAL A 115 -8.37 -14.47 5.07
CA VAL A 115 -8.43 -14.41 6.53
C VAL A 115 -8.27 -15.80 7.14
N LEU A 116 -8.98 -16.80 6.61
CA LEU A 116 -8.85 -18.19 7.06
C LEU A 116 -7.41 -18.69 6.91
N ALA A 117 -6.78 -18.46 5.75
CA ALA A 117 -5.38 -18.81 5.53
C ALA A 117 -4.45 -18.15 6.54
N SER A 118 -4.65 -16.85 6.79
CA SER A 118 -3.82 -16.09 7.73
C SER A 118 -3.97 -16.59 9.17
N VAL A 119 -5.18 -16.88 9.61
CA VAL A 119 -5.46 -17.45 10.94
C VAL A 119 -4.79 -18.81 11.09
N LEU A 120 -4.87 -19.69 10.08
CA LEU A 120 -4.23 -20.99 10.10
C LEU A 120 -2.70 -20.88 10.18
N VAL A 121 -2.10 -19.95 9.43
CA VAL A 121 -0.64 -19.69 9.49
C VAL A 121 -0.23 -19.20 10.87
N ILE A 122 -0.93 -18.22 11.42
CA ILE A 122 -0.64 -17.68 12.76
C ILE A 122 -0.79 -18.78 13.81
N TYR A 123 -1.86 -19.55 13.74
CA TYR A 123 -2.08 -20.66 14.65
C TYR A 123 -0.94 -21.69 14.61
N GLN A 124 -0.53 -22.12 13.42
CA GLN A 124 0.60 -23.06 13.26
C GLN A 124 1.91 -22.46 13.80
N TYR A 125 2.14 -21.17 13.58
CA TYR A 125 3.32 -20.49 14.11
C TYR A 125 3.31 -20.45 15.65
N LEU A 126 2.18 -20.10 16.26
CA LEU A 126 2.04 -20.06 17.72
C LEU A 126 2.19 -21.46 18.36
N VAL A 127 1.59 -22.48 17.74
CA VAL A 127 1.75 -23.87 18.21
C VAL A 127 3.21 -24.33 18.12
N THR A 128 3.89 -23.95 17.04
CA THR A 128 5.32 -24.28 16.87
C THR A 128 6.17 -23.58 17.93
N LEU A 129 5.91 -22.30 18.20
CA LEU A 129 6.59 -21.55 19.27
C LEU A 129 6.34 -22.16 20.65
N TYR A 130 5.07 -22.49 20.95
CA TYR A 130 4.69 -23.09 22.22
C TYR A 130 5.39 -24.43 22.43
N ARG A 131 5.34 -25.34 21.44
CA ARG A 131 6.00 -26.65 21.50
C ARG A 131 7.51 -26.52 21.66
N LYS A 132 8.15 -25.59 20.93
CA LYS A 132 9.59 -25.36 21.07
C LYS A 132 9.98 -24.83 22.45
N HIS A 133 9.07 -24.19 23.14
CA HIS A 133 9.34 -23.64 24.48
C HIS A 133 9.11 -24.68 25.60
N PHE A 134 8.12 -25.54 25.44
CA PHE A 134 7.68 -26.46 26.52
C PHE A 134 8.08 -27.91 26.31
N THR A 135 8.49 -28.33 25.10
CA THR A 135 8.87 -29.71 24.83
C THR A 135 10.37 -29.80 24.68
N ASP A 136 11.03 -30.43 25.65
CA ASP A 136 12.45 -30.74 25.64
C ASP A 136 12.86 -31.52 24.37
N SER A 137 14.07 -31.30 23.90
CA SER A 137 14.63 -31.69 22.59
C SER A 137 14.69 -33.21 22.30
N SER A 138 14.02 -34.07 23.03
CA SER A 138 14.19 -35.53 22.94
C SER A 138 13.13 -36.28 22.11
N SER A 139 12.06 -35.64 21.70
CA SER A 139 11.08 -36.32 20.83
C SER A 139 11.32 -35.90 19.37
N GLY A 140 11.81 -36.85 18.57
CA GLY A 140 12.10 -36.70 17.12
C GLY A 140 10.86 -36.46 16.23
N ILE A 141 9.89 -35.72 16.74
CA ILE A 141 8.72 -35.26 15.98
C ILE A 141 9.20 -34.13 15.08
N VAL A 142 9.16 -34.35 13.79
CA VAL A 142 9.36 -33.35 12.75
C VAL A 142 8.40 -32.18 13.04
N ILE A 143 8.89 -31.15 13.73
CA ILE A 143 8.15 -29.93 13.95
C ILE A 143 7.97 -29.29 12.58
N LEU A 144 6.75 -29.26 12.10
CA LEU A 144 6.37 -28.62 10.86
C LEU A 144 6.63 -27.12 11.03
N SER A 145 7.88 -26.70 10.79
CA SER A 145 8.28 -25.30 10.92
C SER A 145 7.48 -24.49 9.93
N THR A 146 6.76 -23.48 10.42
CA THR A 146 6.12 -22.52 9.56
C THR A 146 7.21 -21.79 8.78
N ASP A 147 7.13 -21.82 7.45
CA ASP A 147 8.08 -21.15 6.60
C ASP A 147 8.07 -19.65 6.91
N PRO A 148 9.21 -19.02 7.23
CA PRO A 148 9.28 -17.58 7.49
C PRO A 148 8.70 -16.74 6.36
N ALA A 149 8.80 -17.18 5.10
CA ALA A 149 8.23 -16.50 3.96
C ALA A 149 6.70 -16.42 4.02
N VAL A 150 6.05 -17.46 4.53
CA VAL A 150 4.59 -17.46 4.70
C VAL A 150 4.15 -16.47 5.78
N LEU A 151 4.85 -16.44 6.91
CA LEU A 151 4.59 -15.46 7.96
C LEU A 151 4.82 -14.03 7.48
N TYR A 152 5.86 -13.81 6.70
CA TYR A 152 6.13 -12.51 6.08
C TYR A 152 4.96 -12.04 5.20
N ASN A 153 4.38 -12.92 4.37
CA ASN A 153 3.22 -12.59 3.55
C ASN A 153 1.99 -12.23 4.40
N VAL A 154 1.78 -12.88 5.54
CA VAL A 154 0.69 -12.52 6.48
C VAL A 154 0.91 -11.12 7.03
N ILE A 155 2.12 -10.80 7.49
CA ILE A 155 2.46 -9.48 8.03
C ILE A 155 2.29 -8.41 6.95
N GLN A 156 2.73 -8.68 5.73
CA GLN A 156 2.59 -7.78 4.59
C GLN A 156 1.12 -7.52 4.25
N MET A 157 0.30 -8.58 4.21
CA MET A 157 -1.14 -8.44 3.98
C MET A 157 -1.81 -7.59 5.06
N LEU A 158 -1.47 -7.78 6.33
CA LEU A 158 -2.00 -6.97 7.43
C LEU A 158 -1.58 -5.50 7.30
N ALA A 159 -0.31 -5.24 6.99
CA ALA A 159 0.17 -3.88 6.76
C ALA A 159 -0.57 -3.19 5.59
N TYR A 160 -0.71 -3.89 4.46
CA TYR A 160 -1.46 -3.34 3.32
C TYR A 160 -2.95 -3.19 3.60
N THR A 161 -3.54 -4.02 4.47
CA THR A 161 -4.92 -3.85 4.91
C THR A 161 -5.09 -2.54 5.66
N VAL A 162 -4.23 -2.27 6.64
CA VAL A 162 -4.25 -1.01 7.39
C VAL A 162 -4.06 0.18 6.46
N MET A 163 -3.07 0.11 5.58
CA MET A 163 -2.81 1.18 4.62
C MET A 163 -3.96 1.42 3.65
N ALA A 164 -4.59 0.34 3.13
CA ALA A 164 -5.72 0.46 2.21
C ALA A 164 -6.98 1.02 2.89
N VAL A 165 -7.22 0.67 4.16
CA VAL A 165 -8.33 1.25 4.94
C VAL A 165 -8.14 2.75 5.12
N LEU A 166 -6.91 3.20 5.37
CA LEU A 166 -6.59 4.61 5.55
C LEU A 166 -6.57 5.40 4.24
N ILE A 167 -6.12 4.79 3.16
CA ILE A 167 -5.97 5.43 1.85
C ILE A 167 -6.46 4.45 0.78
N MET A 168 -7.62 4.73 0.20
CA MET A 168 -8.28 3.84 -0.77
C MET A 168 -7.38 3.45 -1.95
N ARG A 169 -6.48 4.32 -2.40
CA ARG A 169 -5.53 4.04 -3.49
C ARG A 169 -4.64 2.83 -3.19
N LEU A 170 -4.32 2.58 -1.92
CA LEU A 170 -3.44 1.48 -1.51
C LEU A 170 -4.10 0.10 -1.56
N LYS A 171 -5.41 0.01 -1.91
CA LYS A 171 -6.07 -1.25 -2.25
C LYS A 171 -5.38 -2.02 -3.38
N LEU A 172 -4.61 -1.32 -4.25
CA LEU A 172 -3.80 -1.93 -5.30
C LEU A 172 -2.75 -2.90 -4.76
N PHE A 173 -2.23 -2.65 -3.56
CA PHE A 173 -1.28 -3.55 -2.90
C PHE A 173 -1.98 -4.64 -2.09
N LEU A 174 -3.12 -4.29 -1.47
CA LEU A 174 -3.90 -5.24 -0.69
C LEU A 174 -4.46 -6.37 -1.54
N THR A 175 -5.05 -6.07 -2.69
CA THR A 175 -5.76 -7.07 -3.52
C THR A 175 -4.87 -8.22 -3.97
N PRO A 176 -3.64 -8.02 -4.51
CA PRO A 176 -2.73 -9.12 -4.83
C PRO A 176 -2.36 -9.98 -3.61
N HIS A 177 -2.17 -9.36 -2.44
CA HIS A 177 -1.85 -10.10 -1.22
C HIS A 177 -3.02 -10.94 -0.71
N LEU A 178 -4.25 -10.46 -0.85
CA LEU A 178 -5.44 -11.27 -0.59
C LEU A 178 -5.49 -12.49 -1.52
N CYS A 179 -5.15 -12.33 -2.80
CA CYS A 179 -5.08 -13.44 -3.76
C CYS A 179 -3.99 -14.45 -3.38
N ILE A 180 -2.79 -13.98 -3.01
CA ILE A 180 -1.69 -14.84 -2.57
C ILE A 180 -2.10 -15.63 -1.33
N MET A 181 -2.66 -14.97 -0.32
CA MET A 181 -3.09 -15.63 0.91
C MET A 181 -4.22 -16.61 0.68
N SER A 182 -5.20 -16.25 -0.15
CA SER A 182 -6.28 -17.17 -0.55
C SER A 182 -5.74 -18.42 -1.26
N ALA A 183 -4.77 -18.24 -2.19
CA ALA A 183 -4.14 -19.33 -2.91
C ALA A 183 -3.35 -20.29 -1.98
N MET A 184 -2.85 -19.80 -0.85
CA MET A 184 -2.17 -20.66 0.13
C MET A 184 -3.06 -21.73 0.72
N LEU A 185 -4.39 -21.54 0.78
CA LEU A 185 -5.33 -22.59 1.21
C LEU A 185 -5.26 -23.84 0.33
N ALA A 186 -4.86 -23.69 -0.95
CA ALA A 186 -4.64 -24.83 -1.84
C ALA A 186 -3.41 -25.66 -1.48
N SER A 187 -2.55 -25.19 -0.57
CA SER A 187 -1.39 -25.93 -0.11
C SER A 187 -1.80 -27.19 0.65
N ARG A 188 -1.11 -28.29 0.36
CA ARG A 188 -1.31 -29.57 1.05
C ARG A 188 -1.18 -29.47 2.57
N LYS A 189 -0.40 -28.53 3.09
CA LYS A 189 -0.23 -28.33 4.54
C LYS A 189 -1.54 -27.94 5.22
N PHE A 190 -2.35 -27.09 4.60
CA PHE A 190 -3.62 -26.61 5.17
C PHE A 190 -4.77 -27.59 4.91
N LEU A 191 -4.74 -28.26 3.76
CA LEU A 191 -5.72 -29.28 3.40
C LEU A 191 -5.43 -30.65 4.02
N SER A 192 -4.36 -30.78 4.80
CA SER A 192 -4.01 -32.06 5.49
C SER A 192 -5.06 -32.54 6.48
N VAL A 193 -6.00 -31.69 6.87
CA VAL A 193 -7.21 -32.09 7.66
C VAL A 193 -8.02 -33.12 6.90
N PHE A 194 -8.03 -33.09 5.57
CA PHE A 194 -8.65 -34.11 4.74
C PHE A 194 -7.63 -35.20 4.42
N GLN A 195 -7.78 -36.37 4.98
CA GLN A 195 -6.87 -37.52 4.81
C GLN A 195 -6.81 -37.99 3.35
N ARG A 196 -7.92 -37.91 2.60
CA ARG A 196 -8.01 -38.34 1.20
C ARG A 196 -7.79 -37.19 0.25
N ARG A 197 -6.92 -37.39 -0.72
CA ARG A 197 -6.58 -36.40 -1.77
C ARG A 197 -7.81 -35.96 -2.58
N GLU A 198 -8.73 -36.86 -2.80
CA GLU A 198 -9.97 -36.59 -3.55
C GLU A 198 -10.84 -35.53 -2.88
N TRP A 199 -10.95 -35.57 -1.55
CA TRP A 199 -11.68 -34.58 -0.76
C TRP A 199 -10.97 -33.23 -0.74
N GLN A 200 -9.62 -33.21 -0.75
CA GLN A 200 -8.84 -31.97 -0.84
C GLN A 200 -9.09 -31.27 -2.17
N VAL A 201 -9.01 -32.03 -3.27
CA VAL A 201 -9.26 -31.51 -4.62
C VAL A 201 -10.72 -31.10 -4.77
N GLY A 202 -11.68 -31.90 -4.30
CA GLY A 202 -13.10 -31.58 -4.34
C GLY A 202 -13.43 -30.28 -3.60
N CYS A 203 -12.90 -30.08 -2.41
CA CYS A 203 -13.08 -28.85 -1.63
C CYS A 203 -12.50 -27.62 -2.38
N LEU A 204 -11.30 -27.76 -2.93
CA LEU A 204 -10.65 -26.69 -3.69
C LEU A 204 -11.46 -26.31 -4.94
N VAL A 205 -11.91 -27.31 -5.70
CA VAL A 205 -12.73 -27.10 -6.89
C VAL A 205 -14.06 -26.45 -6.53
N CYS A 206 -14.68 -26.85 -5.42
CA CYS A 206 -15.91 -26.23 -4.93
C CYS A 206 -15.70 -24.74 -4.60
N VAL A 207 -14.65 -24.41 -3.83
CA VAL A 207 -14.33 -23.01 -3.47
C VAL A 207 -14.04 -22.18 -4.73
N VAL A 208 -13.18 -22.68 -5.61
CA VAL A 208 -12.86 -21.99 -6.88
C VAL A 208 -14.10 -21.85 -7.76
N GLY A 209 -14.97 -22.86 -7.81
CA GLY A 209 -16.23 -22.81 -8.54
C GLY A 209 -17.15 -21.70 -8.03
N VAL A 210 -17.34 -21.60 -6.71
CA VAL A 210 -18.14 -20.50 -6.12
C VAL A 210 -17.49 -19.14 -6.40
N MET A 211 -16.18 -19.02 -6.26
CA MET A 211 -15.46 -17.79 -6.60
C MET A 211 -15.61 -17.41 -8.09
N ALA A 212 -15.60 -18.41 -8.98
CA ALA A 212 -15.71 -18.20 -10.42
C ALA A 212 -17.08 -17.67 -10.83
N VAL A 213 -18.17 -18.13 -10.21
CA VAL A 213 -19.54 -17.66 -10.52
C VAL A 213 -19.64 -16.16 -10.33
N THR A 214 -19.27 -15.67 -9.15
CA THR A 214 -19.29 -14.23 -8.84
C THR A 214 -18.20 -13.47 -9.59
N GLY A 215 -17.02 -14.06 -9.77
CA GLY A 215 -15.91 -13.47 -10.51
C GLY A 215 -16.22 -13.24 -11.98
N VAL A 216 -16.82 -14.20 -12.67
CA VAL A 216 -17.24 -14.06 -14.09
C VAL A 216 -18.30 -12.97 -14.22
N GLN A 217 -19.21 -12.88 -13.27
CA GLN A 217 -20.24 -11.84 -13.27
C GLN A 217 -19.61 -10.45 -13.13
N ASN A 218 -18.69 -10.27 -12.17
CA ASN A 218 -17.97 -9.02 -11.99
C ASN A 218 -17.12 -8.65 -13.23
N ILE A 219 -16.44 -9.61 -13.87
CA ILE A 219 -15.68 -9.36 -15.10
C ILE A 219 -16.62 -8.91 -16.23
N ARG A 220 -17.79 -9.54 -16.36
CA ARG A 220 -18.77 -9.16 -17.36
C ARG A 220 -19.28 -7.74 -17.14
N ASP A 221 -19.58 -7.39 -15.87
CA ASP A 221 -20.04 -6.06 -15.50
C ASP A 221 -18.96 -5.01 -15.79
N GLN A 222 -17.71 -5.29 -15.41
CA GLN A 222 -16.58 -4.39 -15.73
C GLN A 222 -16.35 -4.22 -17.24
N ARG A 223 -16.53 -5.29 -18.01
CA ARG A 223 -16.38 -5.23 -19.48
C ARG A 223 -17.50 -4.42 -20.15
N ASN A 224 -18.67 -4.36 -19.52
CA ASN A 224 -19.79 -3.60 -20.02
C ASN A 224 -19.76 -2.12 -19.63
N ILE A 225 -18.82 -1.70 -18.76
CA ILE A 225 -18.64 -0.28 -18.46
C ILE A 225 -18.07 0.40 -19.70
N MET A 226 -18.91 1.12 -20.40
CA MET A 226 -18.49 2.09 -21.40
C MET A 226 -17.96 3.32 -20.66
N GLY A 227 -16.64 3.52 -20.65
CA GLY A 227 -16.04 4.72 -20.08
C GLY A 227 -16.44 5.94 -20.91
N GLU A 228 -16.77 7.03 -20.26
CA GLU A 228 -16.87 8.34 -20.90
C GLU A 228 -15.45 8.84 -21.20
N TYR A 229 -14.87 8.37 -22.28
CA TYR A 229 -13.57 8.86 -22.76
C TYR A 229 -13.71 10.10 -23.65
N GLN A 230 -14.95 10.48 -23.98
CA GLN A 230 -15.24 11.67 -24.76
C GLN A 230 -15.33 12.89 -23.85
N ASN A 231 -14.45 13.83 -24.07
CA ASN A 231 -14.53 15.17 -23.47
C ASN A 231 -14.39 16.21 -24.57
N PRO A 232 -15.49 16.48 -25.33
CA PRO A 232 -15.47 17.38 -26.46
C PRO A 232 -14.90 18.77 -26.11
N ALA A 233 -15.26 19.29 -24.94
CA ALA A 233 -14.77 20.59 -24.50
C ALA A 233 -13.24 20.64 -24.31
N LEU A 234 -12.62 19.52 -23.88
CA LEU A 234 -11.16 19.44 -23.77
C LEU A 234 -10.53 19.26 -25.16
N GLU A 235 -11.16 18.52 -26.05
CA GLU A 235 -10.69 18.33 -27.43
C GLU A 235 -10.73 19.66 -28.20
N ASP A 236 -11.84 20.38 -28.13
CA ASP A 236 -11.98 21.73 -28.70
C ASP A 236 -10.93 22.72 -28.14
N LEU A 237 -10.68 22.63 -26.83
CA LEU A 237 -9.65 23.43 -26.17
C LEU A 237 -8.24 23.11 -26.69
N ILE A 238 -7.92 21.83 -26.87
CA ILE A 238 -6.64 21.38 -27.42
C ILE A 238 -6.46 21.87 -28.84
N GLU A 239 -7.51 21.75 -29.68
CA GLU A 239 -7.48 22.22 -31.06
C GLU A 239 -7.29 23.75 -31.13
N TRP A 240 -8.05 24.49 -30.33
CA TRP A 240 -7.92 25.95 -30.26
C TRP A 240 -6.50 26.35 -29.80
N ILE A 241 -5.93 25.71 -28.77
CA ILE A 241 -4.58 25.99 -28.29
C ILE A 241 -3.55 25.77 -29.42
N ASN A 242 -3.69 24.68 -30.16
CA ASN A 242 -2.73 24.36 -31.22
C ASN A 242 -2.83 25.31 -32.42
N ARG A 243 -4.04 25.79 -32.71
CA ARG A 243 -4.28 26.70 -33.84
C ARG A 243 -3.95 28.16 -33.55
N ASP A 244 -4.41 28.67 -32.40
CA ASP A 244 -4.45 30.12 -32.13
C ASP A 244 -3.37 30.62 -31.18
N LEU A 245 -2.74 29.75 -30.38
CA LEU A 245 -1.71 30.18 -29.44
C LEU A 245 -0.29 29.91 -29.94
N PRO A 246 0.68 30.80 -29.65
CA PRO A 246 2.08 30.60 -30.00
C PRO A 246 2.66 29.36 -29.29
N PRO A 247 3.66 28.67 -29.91
CA PRO A 247 4.23 27.41 -29.36
C PRO A 247 4.85 27.55 -27.95
N ASN A 248 5.30 28.75 -27.59
CA ASN A 248 5.90 29.05 -26.29
C ASN A 248 4.90 29.60 -25.26
N ALA A 249 3.60 29.59 -25.55
CA ALA A 249 2.58 30.00 -24.60
C ALA A 249 2.58 29.12 -23.35
N VAL A 250 2.58 29.77 -22.19
CA VAL A 250 2.55 29.07 -20.89
C VAL A 250 1.11 29.03 -20.39
N LEU A 251 0.63 27.82 -20.08
CA LEU A 251 -0.75 27.59 -19.70
C LEU A 251 -0.90 27.46 -18.17
N ALA A 252 -2.00 27.98 -17.63
CA ALA A 252 -2.35 27.87 -16.22
C ALA A 252 -3.84 27.60 -16.07
N GLY A 253 -4.23 26.68 -15.19
CA GLY A 253 -5.63 26.31 -15.02
C GLY A 253 -5.85 25.20 -13.99
N PRO A 254 -7.02 24.56 -14.01
CA PRO A 254 -7.29 23.39 -13.18
C PRO A 254 -6.27 22.27 -13.43
N MET A 255 -5.74 21.66 -12.37
CA MET A 255 -4.64 20.71 -12.47
C MET A 255 -4.89 19.51 -13.41
N PRO A 256 -6.07 18.85 -13.40
CA PRO A 256 -6.34 17.74 -14.32
C PRO A 256 -6.29 18.19 -15.79
N THR A 257 -6.84 19.38 -16.07
CA THR A 257 -6.82 19.97 -17.41
C THR A 257 -5.39 20.29 -17.85
N MET A 258 -4.58 20.89 -16.95
CA MET A 258 -3.19 21.22 -17.26
C MET A 258 -2.34 19.99 -17.53
N ALA A 259 -2.54 18.88 -16.80
CA ALA A 259 -1.87 17.62 -17.07
C ALA A 259 -2.18 17.08 -18.47
N ASN A 260 -3.46 17.11 -18.87
CA ASN A 260 -3.89 16.68 -20.20
C ASN A 260 -3.33 17.60 -21.30
N LEU A 261 -3.34 18.91 -21.08
CA LEU A 261 -2.80 19.88 -22.04
C LEU A 261 -1.29 19.71 -22.24
N LEU A 262 -0.53 19.47 -21.15
CA LEU A 262 0.89 19.18 -21.26
C LEU A 262 1.14 17.94 -22.12
N LEU A 263 0.38 16.87 -21.86
CA LEU A 263 0.53 15.59 -22.57
C LEU A 263 0.16 15.73 -24.06
N SER A 264 -0.92 16.45 -24.37
CA SER A 264 -1.48 16.55 -25.73
C SER A 264 -0.83 17.61 -26.60
N THR A 265 -0.35 18.72 -26.00
CA THR A 265 0.18 19.87 -26.76
C THR A 265 1.69 20.06 -26.58
N GLY A 266 2.30 19.44 -25.57
CA GLY A 266 3.72 19.65 -25.22
C GLY A 266 4.06 21.06 -24.73
N ARG A 267 3.06 21.92 -24.47
CA ARG A 267 3.26 23.32 -24.06
C ARG A 267 3.62 23.41 -22.57
N PRO A 268 4.45 24.39 -22.16
CA PRO A 268 4.78 24.57 -20.76
C PRO A 268 3.56 24.95 -19.93
N ILE A 269 3.45 24.37 -18.74
CA ILE A 269 2.37 24.64 -17.78
C ILE A 269 2.90 25.20 -16.47
N VAL A 270 2.11 26.03 -15.79
CA VAL A 270 2.48 26.63 -14.50
C VAL A 270 2.31 25.64 -13.36
N ASN A 271 1.24 24.86 -13.38
CA ASN A 271 0.87 23.96 -12.31
C ASN A 271 0.55 22.55 -12.85
N HIS A 272 1.01 21.53 -12.12
CA HIS A 272 0.87 20.11 -12.46
C HIS A 272 0.45 19.32 -11.22
N PRO A 273 -0.25 18.16 -11.36
CA PRO A 273 -0.60 17.31 -10.22
C PRO A 273 0.61 16.66 -9.50
N HIS A 274 1.83 16.99 -9.85
CA HIS A 274 3.05 16.50 -9.21
C HIS A 274 3.32 17.29 -7.92
N TYR A 275 2.62 16.92 -6.84
CA TYR A 275 2.60 17.70 -5.58
C TYR A 275 3.87 17.57 -4.73
N GLU A 276 4.77 16.68 -5.09
CA GLU A 276 6.00 16.43 -4.32
C GLU A 276 7.05 17.52 -4.52
N ASP A 277 7.01 18.20 -5.66
CA ASP A 277 7.90 19.34 -5.94
C ASP A 277 7.41 20.61 -5.24
N VAL A 278 8.28 21.19 -4.40
CA VAL A 278 7.97 22.41 -3.63
C VAL A 278 7.65 23.59 -4.56
N GLY A 279 8.41 23.76 -5.64
CA GLY A 279 8.23 24.85 -6.60
C GLY A 279 6.87 24.74 -7.33
N ILE A 280 6.46 23.55 -7.70
CA ILE A 280 5.14 23.30 -8.32
C ILE A 280 4.03 23.59 -7.32
N ARG A 281 4.19 23.19 -6.05
CA ARG A 281 3.22 23.49 -4.99
C ARG A 281 3.01 24.99 -4.79
N GLU A 282 4.08 25.76 -4.74
CA GLU A 282 4.00 27.21 -4.60
C GLU A 282 3.31 27.87 -5.82
N ARG A 283 3.65 27.43 -7.03
CA ARG A 283 2.98 27.91 -8.25
C ARG A 283 1.49 27.54 -8.23
N THR A 284 1.14 26.33 -7.86
CA THR A 284 -0.25 25.87 -7.73
C THR A 284 -1.03 26.69 -6.71
N LYS A 285 -0.39 27.02 -5.57
CA LYS A 285 -1.00 27.92 -4.56
C LYS A 285 -1.30 29.30 -5.12
N LYS A 286 -0.38 29.89 -5.89
CA LYS A 286 -0.58 31.18 -6.55
C LYS A 286 -1.73 31.13 -7.57
N VAL A 287 -1.78 30.09 -8.42
CA VAL A 287 -2.85 29.88 -9.39
C VAL A 287 -4.20 29.75 -8.69
N LYS A 288 -4.30 28.93 -7.63
CA LYS A 288 -5.55 28.75 -6.87
C LYS A 288 -5.99 30.05 -6.17
N SER A 289 -5.06 30.81 -5.63
CA SER A 289 -5.33 32.11 -5.01
C SER A 289 -5.89 33.12 -6.03
N TYR A 290 -5.38 33.09 -7.25
CA TYR A 290 -5.89 33.93 -8.34
C TYR A 290 -7.34 33.59 -8.69
N TYR A 291 -7.64 32.31 -8.91
CA TYR A 291 -9.01 31.87 -9.21
C TYR A 291 -10.00 32.18 -8.07
N SER A 292 -9.59 32.06 -6.82
CA SER A 292 -10.45 32.37 -5.67
C SER A 292 -10.83 33.86 -5.58
N LYS A 293 -9.99 34.76 -6.09
CA LYS A 293 -10.28 36.19 -6.13
C LYS A 293 -11.27 36.60 -7.22
N TYR A 294 -11.35 35.83 -8.29
CA TYR A 294 -12.21 36.15 -9.43
C TYR A 294 -13.57 35.46 -9.40
N ASN A 295 -13.76 34.46 -8.53
CA ASN A 295 -15.02 33.76 -8.36
C ASN A 295 -15.81 34.23 -7.12
N GLN A 296 -15.40 35.34 -6.49
CA GLN A 296 -16.19 36.13 -5.53
C GLN A 296 -16.79 37.35 -6.21
#